data_b7585f4e79ae7285edc55df77d4c760f
#
_entry.id   b7585f4e79ae7285edc55df77d4c760f
#
_cell.length_a   1.000
_cell.length_b   1.000
_cell.length_c   1.000
_cell.angle_alpha   90.00
_cell.angle_beta   90.00
_cell.angle_gamma   90.00
#
_symmetry.space_group_name_H-M   'P 1'
#
loop_
_entity.id
_entity.type
_entity.pdbx_description
1 polymer ?
#
loop_
_entity_poly.entity_id
_entity_poly.type
_entity_poly.pdbx_seq_one_letter_code
_entity_poly.pdbx_strand_id
1 'polypeptide(L)'
;TTNIYKIMKSTTIENGINRALSTGDFSIKQSNSSKVGVAQVLNRLTYVSSLSHLRRINTPLEKSGELIAPRKLHNTTWGFLCPAETPEGQSIGIVKNISYMAHITIPTNSAALYEYVEPYVNSVNTSNPKDMLGKVKVFINGCWVGTAPDPITLYNDMKEKKFKGIINIYTSIIFNYNTLEIRICNESGRLTRPVLRVKNNRALITAEIIHKLTTKELSWNDLLTNCKLDESVIEYIDPEEQNFAMIAMKSKNNYLHDLNAYFQYTHCEIHPSTIFGVLASCVPYPEHNQAPRNTYQCAMGKQAMGVYATNYDQRMDKTAYVLNYPTRPLVDTRLMNFIHLNQIPSGTQIHVAIMTHTGYNQEDSVLINKGSLDRGLFLATIYHTEKDEDKNIIRDEIIRCQPDPAKTKGIKFGNYSKLNANGFIPENELVENRDVII
;
A
#
# COMPACT_ATOMS: atom_id res chain seq x y z
N THR A 1 -45.47 -2.34 26.90
CA THR A 1 -44.76 -1.87 25.68
C THR A 1 -43.28 -1.76 25.95
N THR A 2 -42.52 -2.64 25.35
CA THR A 2 -41.04 -2.66 25.47
C THR A 2 -40.47 -1.42 24.82
N ASN A 3 -39.95 -0.50 25.64
CA ASN A 3 -39.36 0.73 25.11
C ASN A 3 -37.98 0.41 24.53
N ILE A 4 -37.87 0.38 23.21
CA ILE A 4 -36.66 0.02 22.46
C ILE A 4 -35.47 0.93 22.80
N TYR A 5 -35.72 2.21 23.10
CA TYR A 5 -34.70 3.18 23.52
C TYR A 5 -34.09 2.89 24.90
N LYS A 6 -34.78 2.13 25.75
CA LYS A 6 -34.23 1.67 27.04
C LYS A 6 -33.35 0.43 26.88
N ILE A 7 -33.57 -0.36 25.82
CA ILE A 7 -32.83 -1.59 25.53
C ILE A 7 -31.60 -1.27 24.67
N MET A 8 -31.76 -0.47 23.62
CA MET A 8 -30.67 -0.04 22.75
C MET A 8 -30.14 1.31 23.21
N LYS A 9 -28.98 1.27 23.85
CA LYS A 9 -28.24 2.49 24.24
C LYS A 9 -27.24 2.81 23.14
N SER A 10 -27.33 3.98 22.51
CA SER A 10 -26.38 4.47 21.50
C SER A 10 -24.94 4.46 22.01
N THR A 11 -24.74 4.79 23.28
CA THR A 11 -23.44 4.80 23.95
C THR A 11 -22.75 3.43 23.95
N THR A 12 -23.49 2.32 23.96
CA THR A 12 -22.90 0.98 23.89
C THR A 12 -22.27 0.73 22.51
N ILE A 13 -22.95 1.16 21.44
CA ILE A 13 -22.46 1.05 20.07
C ILE A 13 -21.25 1.96 19.87
N GLU A 14 -21.38 3.22 20.29
CA GLU A 14 -20.31 4.22 20.20
C GLU A 14 -19.04 3.76 20.94
N ASN A 15 -19.18 3.33 22.21
CA ASN A 15 -18.04 2.83 22.98
C ASN A 15 -17.43 1.57 22.37
N GLY A 16 -18.23 0.69 21.78
CA GLY A 16 -17.74 -0.49 21.06
C GLY A 16 -16.91 -0.14 19.85
N ILE A 17 -17.38 0.81 19.03
CA ILE A 17 -16.65 1.29 17.83
C ILE A 17 -15.37 2.03 18.26
N ASN A 18 -15.46 2.96 19.20
CA ASN A 18 -14.32 3.71 19.70
C ASN A 18 -13.24 2.80 20.28
N ARG A 19 -13.64 1.77 21.03
CA ARG A 19 -12.71 0.76 21.56
C ARG A 19 -12.03 -0.01 20.43
N ALA A 20 -12.80 -0.52 19.45
CA ALA A 20 -12.25 -1.29 18.35
C ALA A 20 -11.24 -0.47 17.52
N LEU A 21 -11.56 0.79 17.22
CA LEU A 21 -10.68 1.69 16.48
C LEU A 21 -9.45 2.10 17.30
N SER A 22 -9.58 2.38 18.59
CA SER A 22 -8.46 2.84 19.43
C SER A 22 -7.47 1.72 19.76
N THR A 23 -7.96 0.50 19.98
CA THR A 23 -7.10 -0.66 20.27
C THR A 23 -6.66 -1.43 19.04
N GLY A 24 -7.31 -1.21 17.88
CA GLY A 24 -7.09 -2.00 16.67
C GLY A 24 -7.60 -3.44 16.76
N ASP A 25 -8.33 -3.77 17.83
CA ASP A 25 -8.83 -5.11 18.09
C ASP A 25 -10.30 -5.22 17.69
N PHE A 26 -10.56 -5.93 16.60
CA PHE A 26 -11.88 -6.23 16.05
C PHE A 26 -12.34 -7.66 16.42
N SER A 27 -11.74 -8.26 17.42
CA SER A 27 -12.12 -9.61 17.88
C SER A 27 -13.52 -9.62 18.50
N ILE A 28 -14.29 -10.65 18.17
CA ILE A 28 -15.57 -10.94 18.83
C ILE A 28 -15.28 -11.86 20.01
N LYS A 29 -15.65 -11.45 21.23
CA LYS A 29 -15.35 -12.21 22.46
C LYS A 29 -15.88 -13.65 22.48
N GLN A 30 -16.86 -13.95 21.65
CA GLN A 30 -17.49 -15.28 21.54
C GLN A 30 -16.88 -16.17 20.49
N SER A 31 -16.00 -15.65 19.63
CA SER A 31 -15.30 -16.43 18.62
C SER A 31 -13.80 -16.47 18.92
N ASN A 32 -13.18 -17.64 18.71
CA ASN A 32 -11.74 -17.81 18.87
C ASN A 32 -10.90 -17.08 17.79
N SER A 33 -11.52 -16.21 16.98
CA SER A 33 -10.83 -15.43 15.97
C SER A 33 -10.25 -14.16 16.56
N SER A 34 -8.95 -14.09 16.72
CA SER A 34 -8.25 -12.86 17.08
C SER A 34 -8.05 -11.99 15.83
N LYS A 35 -8.68 -10.81 15.83
CA LYS A 35 -8.52 -9.79 14.77
C LYS A 35 -7.85 -8.55 15.34
N VAL A 36 -6.65 -8.74 15.87
CA VAL A 36 -5.81 -7.66 16.43
C VAL A 36 -4.98 -7.00 15.32
N GLY A 37 -4.73 -5.70 15.45
CA GLY A 37 -3.92 -4.92 14.52
C GLY A 37 -4.63 -4.55 13.21
N VAL A 38 -5.97 -4.61 13.18
CA VAL A 38 -6.76 -4.19 12.02
C VAL A 38 -6.70 -2.68 11.83
N ALA A 39 -6.86 -1.90 12.91
CA ALA A 39 -6.62 -0.47 12.89
C ALA A 39 -5.24 -0.18 13.50
N GLN A 40 -4.48 0.69 12.86
CA GLN A 40 -3.14 1.10 13.28
C GLN A 40 -3.01 2.61 13.17
N VAL A 41 -2.25 3.23 14.07
CA VAL A 41 -1.92 4.64 13.97
C VAL A 41 -1.03 4.83 12.74
N LEU A 42 -1.42 5.75 11.83
CA LEU A 42 -0.65 6.02 10.63
C LEU A 42 0.73 6.59 10.97
N ASN A 43 1.76 6.00 10.39
CA ASN A 43 3.12 6.49 10.57
C ASN A 43 3.29 7.84 9.86
N ARG A 44 3.63 8.88 10.63
CA ARG A 44 3.85 10.25 10.15
C ARG A 44 5.30 10.73 10.35
N LEU A 45 6.25 9.79 10.42
CA LEU A 45 7.66 10.14 10.62
C LEU A 45 8.27 10.80 9.37
N THR A 46 8.00 10.24 8.20
CA THR A 46 8.36 10.82 6.90
C THR A 46 7.17 10.75 5.94
N TYR A 47 7.20 11.53 4.87
CA TYR A 47 6.17 11.49 3.84
C TYR A 47 6.06 10.10 3.21
N VAL A 48 7.19 9.51 2.83
CA VAL A 48 7.21 8.16 2.22
C VAL A 48 6.81 7.06 3.20
N SER A 49 7.06 7.23 4.49
CA SER A 49 6.62 6.25 5.50
C SER A 49 5.10 6.16 5.59
N SER A 50 4.41 7.29 5.45
CA SER A 50 2.95 7.34 5.40
C SER A 50 2.41 6.62 4.16
N LEU A 51 2.99 6.88 2.98
CA LEU A 51 2.62 6.20 1.74
C LEU A 51 2.85 4.69 1.83
N SER A 52 4.01 4.28 2.32
CA SER A 52 4.34 2.87 2.52
C SER A 52 3.39 2.19 3.50
N HIS A 53 3.04 2.84 4.60
CA HIS A 53 2.12 2.29 5.60
C HIS A 53 0.73 2.02 5.03
N LEU A 54 0.21 2.91 4.19
CA LEU A 54 -1.08 2.74 3.51
C LEU A 54 -1.08 1.61 2.46
N ARG A 55 0.08 1.19 2.01
CA ARG A 55 0.28 0.15 1.00
C ARG A 55 0.84 -1.15 1.57
N ARG A 56 0.69 -1.36 2.86
CA ARG A 56 1.27 -2.50 3.57
C ARG A 56 0.29 -3.66 3.67
N ILE A 57 0.80 -4.86 3.47
CA ILE A 57 0.08 -6.12 3.66
C ILE A 57 0.72 -6.85 4.83
N ASN A 58 -0.10 -7.28 5.78
CA ASN A 58 0.32 -8.11 6.90
C ASN A 58 -0.34 -9.48 6.77
N THR A 59 0.46 -10.52 6.91
CA THR A 59 -0.05 -11.89 6.99
C THR A 59 -0.33 -12.23 8.46
N PRO A 60 -1.52 -12.73 8.82
CA PRO A 60 -1.90 -13.02 10.20
C PRO A 60 -1.26 -14.32 10.68
N LEU A 61 0.06 -14.36 10.70
CA LEU A 61 0.87 -15.49 11.21
C LEU A 61 1.57 -15.08 12.50
N GLU A 62 1.80 -16.05 13.37
CA GLU A 62 2.61 -15.85 14.55
C GLU A 62 4.06 -15.53 14.14
N LYS A 63 4.56 -14.37 14.61
CA LYS A 63 5.88 -13.86 14.21
C LYS A 63 7.04 -14.64 14.79
N SER A 64 6.82 -15.26 15.94
CA SER A 64 7.81 -16.10 16.64
C SER A 64 7.96 -17.50 16.02
N GLY A 65 7.07 -17.89 15.13
CA GLY A 65 7.12 -19.20 14.47
C GLY A 65 8.26 -19.34 13.47
N GLU A 66 8.89 -20.50 13.41
CA GLU A 66 9.97 -20.84 12.49
C GLU A 66 9.49 -21.17 11.06
N LEU A 67 8.32 -20.71 10.67
CA LEU A 67 7.75 -20.95 9.34
C LEU A 67 8.57 -20.23 8.28
N ILE A 68 9.37 -20.95 7.52
CA ILE A 68 10.27 -20.42 6.48
C ILE A 68 9.50 -20.14 5.18
N ALA A 69 8.58 -21.03 4.80
CA ALA A 69 7.92 -20.97 3.51
C ALA A 69 7.18 -19.65 3.21
N PRO A 70 6.36 -19.06 4.11
CA PRO A 70 5.68 -17.80 3.85
C PRO A 70 6.62 -16.58 3.84
N ARG A 71 7.86 -16.72 4.32
CA ARG A 71 8.86 -15.65 4.39
C ARG A 71 9.70 -15.55 3.12
N LYS A 72 9.80 -16.64 2.36
CA LYS A 72 10.58 -16.66 1.12
C LYS A 72 9.90 -15.83 0.03
N LEU A 73 10.72 -15.17 -0.78
CA LEU A 73 10.26 -14.54 -2.02
C LEU A 73 9.88 -15.63 -3.02
N HIS A 74 8.67 -15.58 -3.56
CA HIS A 74 8.15 -16.54 -4.52
C HIS A 74 7.93 -15.90 -5.89
N ASN A 75 8.05 -16.66 -6.96
CA ASN A 75 7.88 -16.18 -8.34
C ASN A 75 6.52 -15.55 -8.60
N THR A 76 5.46 -16.06 -7.98
CA THR A 76 4.09 -15.57 -8.14
C THR A 76 3.87 -14.16 -7.59
N THR A 77 4.81 -13.63 -6.81
CA THR A 77 4.76 -12.24 -6.29
C THR A 77 5.21 -11.20 -7.31
N TRP A 78 5.74 -11.62 -8.45
CA TRP A 78 6.23 -10.73 -9.49
C TRP A 78 5.17 -9.72 -9.93
N GLY A 79 5.49 -8.43 -9.77
CA GLY A 79 4.62 -7.32 -10.15
C GLY A 79 3.45 -7.04 -9.19
N PHE A 80 3.22 -7.87 -8.18
CA PHE A 80 2.16 -7.69 -7.18
C PHE A 80 2.71 -7.17 -5.85
N LEU A 81 3.82 -7.71 -5.40
CA LEU A 81 4.45 -7.37 -4.13
C LEU A 81 5.90 -6.93 -4.36
N CYS A 82 6.34 -5.90 -3.63
CA CYS A 82 7.71 -5.43 -3.72
C CYS A 82 8.69 -6.49 -3.22
N PRO A 83 9.72 -6.84 -4.02
CA PRO A 83 10.71 -7.84 -3.62
C PRO A 83 11.73 -7.31 -2.60
N ALA A 84 11.89 -6.00 -2.47
CA ALA A 84 12.91 -5.37 -1.65
C ALA A 84 12.38 -4.86 -0.31
N GLU A 85 11.16 -4.32 -0.28
CA GLU A 85 10.62 -3.68 0.92
C GLU A 85 9.99 -4.71 1.88
N THR A 86 10.74 -5.09 2.90
CA THR A 86 10.29 -5.95 4.00
C THR A 86 11.01 -5.53 5.28
N PRO A 87 10.38 -5.63 6.46
CA PRO A 87 11.07 -5.37 7.71
C PRO A 87 12.17 -6.41 7.98
N GLU A 88 13.12 -6.03 8.81
CA GLU A 88 14.16 -6.93 9.30
C GLU A 88 13.70 -7.68 10.57
N GLY A 89 14.38 -8.76 10.92
CA GLY A 89 14.13 -9.53 12.13
C GLY A 89 12.91 -10.45 12.03
N GLN A 90 12.14 -10.57 13.10
CA GLN A 90 11.07 -11.56 13.23
C GLN A 90 9.94 -11.43 12.20
N SER A 91 9.73 -10.25 11.66
CA SER A 91 8.66 -9.99 10.68
C SER A 91 9.12 -10.09 9.23
N ILE A 92 10.35 -10.52 8.97
CA ILE A 92 10.89 -10.64 7.60
C ILE A 92 10.00 -11.54 6.73
N GLY A 93 9.63 -11.02 5.54
CA GLY A 93 8.79 -11.75 4.58
C GLY A 93 7.32 -11.92 4.97
N ILE A 94 6.92 -11.65 6.22
CA ILE A 94 5.53 -11.69 6.69
C ILE A 94 4.84 -10.38 6.37
N VAL A 95 5.47 -9.27 6.69
CA VAL A 95 5.00 -7.93 6.31
C VAL A 95 5.53 -7.63 4.91
N LYS A 96 4.62 -7.36 3.99
CA LYS A 96 4.89 -7.14 2.56
C LYS A 96 4.31 -5.81 2.13
N ASN A 97 4.77 -5.29 1.02
CA ASN A 97 4.30 -4.03 0.47
C ASN A 97 3.85 -4.24 -0.97
N ILE A 98 2.77 -3.55 -1.36
CA ILE A 98 2.21 -3.64 -2.69
C ILE A 98 3.15 -2.98 -3.69
N SER A 99 3.36 -3.62 -4.84
CA SER A 99 4.10 -3.03 -5.96
C SER A 99 3.42 -1.76 -6.46
N TYR A 100 4.20 -0.86 -7.02
CA TYR A 100 3.76 0.47 -7.42
C TYR A 100 2.50 0.48 -8.29
N MET A 101 2.44 -0.36 -9.33
CA MET A 101 1.30 -0.41 -10.25
C MET A 101 0.22 -1.43 -9.88
N ALA A 102 0.44 -2.21 -8.82
CA ALA A 102 -0.57 -3.17 -8.38
C ALA A 102 -1.77 -2.45 -7.76
N HIS A 103 -2.95 -3.00 -7.99
CA HIS A 103 -4.22 -2.45 -7.57
C HIS A 103 -5.04 -3.50 -6.82
N ILE A 104 -5.73 -3.09 -5.77
CA ILE A 104 -6.68 -3.94 -5.03
C ILE A 104 -8.05 -3.72 -5.62
N THR A 105 -8.73 -4.80 -6.01
CA THR A 105 -10.06 -4.73 -6.63
C THR A 105 -11.12 -4.31 -5.62
N ILE A 106 -12.11 -3.57 -6.11
CA ILE A 106 -13.31 -3.18 -5.39
C ILE A 106 -14.48 -4.09 -5.81
N PRO A 107 -15.53 -4.27 -4.97
CA PRO A 107 -16.64 -5.15 -5.29
C PRO A 107 -17.44 -4.62 -6.47
N THR A 108 -17.91 -5.55 -7.32
CA THR A 108 -18.83 -5.27 -8.42
C THR A 108 -20.02 -6.22 -8.36
N ASN A 109 -21.14 -5.85 -9.03
CA ASN A 109 -22.33 -6.71 -9.05
C ASN A 109 -22.05 -7.98 -9.86
N SER A 110 -22.27 -9.12 -9.25
CA SER A 110 -22.09 -10.45 -9.88
C SER A 110 -23.35 -11.00 -10.55
N ALA A 111 -24.54 -10.45 -10.28
CA ALA A 111 -25.79 -10.97 -10.85
C ALA A 111 -25.74 -11.01 -12.38
N ALA A 112 -25.28 -9.94 -13.01
CA ALA A 112 -25.12 -9.87 -14.46
C ALA A 112 -24.17 -10.94 -15.03
N LEU A 113 -23.16 -11.36 -14.26
CA LEU A 113 -22.25 -12.44 -14.68
C LEU A 113 -22.95 -13.81 -14.68
N TYR A 114 -23.78 -14.08 -13.67
CA TYR A 114 -24.55 -15.30 -13.61
C TYR A 114 -25.54 -15.39 -14.79
N GLU A 115 -26.32 -14.34 -15.03
CA GLU A 115 -27.27 -14.28 -16.15
C GLU A 115 -26.57 -14.44 -17.51
N TYR A 116 -25.40 -13.84 -17.68
CA TYR A 116 -24.64 -13.92 -18.92
C TYR A 116 -24.05 -15.32 -19.17
N VAL A 117 -23.58 -16.01 -18.11
CA VAL A 117 -22.93 -17.31 -18.21
C VAL A 117 -23.96 -18.47 -18.31
N GLU A 118 -25.18 -18.28 -17.79
CA GLU A 118 -26.23 -19.29 -17.73
C GLU A 118 -26.47 -20.01 -19.08
N PRO A 119 -26.62 -19.34 -20.24
CA PRO A 119 -26.88 -20.01 -21.52
C PRO A 119 -25.69 -20.82 -22.06
N TYR A 120 -24.47 -20.61 -21.57
CA TYR A 120 -23.26 -21.31 -21.98
C TYR A 120 -22.96 -22.55 -21.12
N VAL A 121 -23.74 -22.77 -20.06
CA VAL A 121 -23.40 -23.73 -19.02
C VAL A 121 -24.59 -24.67 -18.75
N ASN A 122 -24.31 -25.95 -18.68
CA ASN A 122 -25.24 -26.91 -18.16
C ASN A 122 -25.27 -26.83 -16.63
N SER A 123 -26.37 -26.37 -16.06
CA SER A 123 -26.50 -26.15 -14.61
C SER A 123 -26.26 -27.43 -13.81
N VAL A 124 -25.60 -27.32 -12.67
CA VAL A 124 -25.38 -28.42 -11.72
C VAL A 124 -26.69 -29.01 -11.24
N ASN A 125 -27.72 -28.18 -11.06
CA ASN A 125 -29.01 -28.60 -10.50
C ASN A 125 -29.83 -29.47 -11.45
N THR A 126 -29.60 -29.35 -12.75
CA THR A 126 -30.39 -30.07 -13.78
C THR A 126 -29.62 -31.20 -14.45
N SER A 127 -28.30 -31.30 -14.23
CA SER A 127 -27.42 -32.25 -14.90
C SER A 127 -27.24 -33.54 -14.09
N ASN A 128 -27.18 -34.70 -14.78
CA ASN A 128 -26.81 -35.94 -14.11
C ASN A 128 -25.32 -36.01 -13.81
N PRO A 129 -24.89 -36.61 -12.68
CA PRO A 129 -23.49 -36.74 -12.33
C PRO A 129 -22.62 -37.43 -13.40
N LYS A 130 -23.18 -38.37 -14.15
CA LYS A 130 -22.47 -39.04 -15.25
C LYS A 130 -22.12 -38.10 -16.40
N ASP A 131 -22.99 -37.14 -16.68
CA ASP A 131 -22.83 -36.18 -17.79
C ASP A 131 -21.83 -35.07 -17.44
N MET A 132 -21.50 -34.90 -16.16
CA MET A 132 -20.52 -33.92 -15.67
C MET A 132 -19.09 -34.45 -15.65
N LEU A 133 -18.93 -35.79 -15.72
CA LEU A 133 -17.60 -36.41 -15.60
C LEU A 133 -16.72 -36.03 -16.79
N GLY A 134 -15.50 -35.54 -16.53
CA GLY A 134 -14.54 -35.18 -17.58
C GLY A 134 -14.84 -33.87 -18.33
N LYS A 135 -15.92 -33.18 -18.00
CA LYS A 135 -16.24 -31.86 -18.57
C LYS A 135 -15.61 -30.71 -17.79
N VAL A 136 -15.45 -29.56 -18.46
CA VAL A 136 -14.90 -28.36 -17.83
C VAL A 136 -15.94 -27.73 -16.91
N LYS A 137 -15.58 -27.59 -15.65
CA LYS A 137 -16.39 -26.95 -14.61
C LYS A 137 -16.31 -25.43 -14.70
N VAL A 138 -17.41 -24.73 -14.44
CA VAL A 138 -17.48 -23.27 -14.42
C VAL A 138 -17.78 -22.80 -13.00
N PHE A 139 -16.89 -21.94 -12.49
CA PHE A 139 -17.02 -21.33 -11.19
C PHE A 139 -17.17 -19.80 -11.33
N ILE A 140 -18.11 -19.23 -10.60
CA ILE A 140 -18.25 -17.78 -10.44
C ILE A 140 -18.10 -17.46 -8.97
N ASN A 141 -17.10 -16.66 -8.63
CA ASN A 141 -16.77 -16.28 -7.24
C ASN A 141 -16.67 -17.49 -6.29
N GLY A 142 -16.10 -18.59 -6.75
CA GLY A 142 -15.95 -19.82 -5.98
C GLY A 142 -17.20 -20.73 -5.96
N CYS A 143 -18.35 -20.26 -6.47
CA CYS A 143 -19.55 -21.08 -6.59
C CYS A 143 -19.52 -21.89 -7.89
N TRP A 144 -19.71 -23.19 -7.81
CA TRP A 144 -19.83 -24.07 -8.98
C TRP A 144 -21.19 -23.90 -9.64
N VAL A 145 -21.20 -23.27 -10.83
CA VAL A 145 -22.44 -22.97 -11.58
C VAL A 145 -22.87 -24.17 -12.44
N GLY A 146 -21.91 -24.82 -13.08
CA GLY A 146 -22.20 -25.94 -13.96
C GLY A 146 -20.99 -26.39 -14.76
N THR A 147 -21.25 -27.03 -15.89
CA THR A 147 -20.24 -27.50 -16.84
C THR A 147 -20.40 -26.85 -18.20
N ALA A 148 -19.31 -26.40 -18.81
CA ALA A 148 -19.32 -25.81 -20.15
C ALA A 148 -19.18 -26.91 -21.22
N PRO A 149 -20.12 -26.98 -22.16
CA PRO A 149 -19.98 -27.85 -23.34
C PRO A 149 -18.84 -27.39 -24.25
N ASP A 150 -18.75 -26.09 -24.49
CA ASP A 150 -17.67 -25.45 -25.24
C ASP A 150 -16.95 -24.41 -24.39
N PRO A 151 -15.91 -24.85 -23.68
CA PRO A 151 -15.19 -23.98 -22.73
C PRO A 151 -14.36 -22.89 -23.42
N ILE A 152 -13.88 -23.15 -24.65
CA ILE A 152 -13.03 -22.21 -25.38
C ILE A 152 -13.85 -21.02 -25.86
N THR A 153 -15.03 -21.26 -26.41
CA THR A 153 -15.94 -20.20 -26.84
C THR A 153 -16.37 -19.35 -25.65
N LEU A 154 -16.76 -19.96 -24.52
CA LEU A 154 -17.11 -19.23 -23.31
C LEU A 154 -15.95 -18.35 -22.82
N TYR A 155 -14.74 -18.91 -22.74
CA TYR A 155 -13.56 -18.16 -22.29
C TYR A 155 -13.25 -16.96 -23.19
N ASN A 156 -13.24 -17.16 -24.50
CA ASN A 156 -12.93 -16.12 -25.47
C ASN A 156 -14.00 -15.02 -25.48
N ASP A 157 -15.27 -15.39 -25.40
CA ASP A 157 -16.37 -14.42 -25.38
C ASP A 157 -16.35 -13.59 -24.10
N MET A 158 -16.13 -14.19 -22.95
CA MET A 158 -15.97 -13.47 -21.69
C MET A 158 -14.79 -12.49 -21.72
N LYS A 159 -13.65 -12.89 -22.29
CA LYS A 159 -12.49 -12.00 -22.49
C LYS A 159 -12.82 -10.85 -23.42
N GLU A 160 -13.52 -11.10 -24.53
CA GLU A 160 -13.95 -10.06 -25.46
C GLU A 160 -14.88 -9.04 -24.78
N LYS A 161 -15.86 -9.51 -23.97
CA LYS A 161 -16.76 -8.63 -23.21
C LYS A 161 -16.01 -7.78 -22.17
N LYS A 162 -14.98 -8.35 -21.52
CA LYS A 162 -14.07 -7.60 -20.63
C LYS A 162 -13.37 -6.49 -21.40
N PHE A 163 -12.83 -6.77 -22.59
CA PHE A 163 -12.14 -5.78 -23.42
C PHE A 163 -13.08 -4.71 -23.99
N LYS A 164 -14.34 -5.05 -24.25
CA LYS A 164 -15.37 -4.08 -24.62
C LYS A 164 -15.86 -3.22 -23.45
N GLY A 165 -15.44 -3.52 -22.23
CA GLY A 165 -15.89 -2.83 -21.02
C GLY A 165 -17.32 -3.15 -20.58
N ILE A 166 -17.95 -4.18 -21.17
CA ILE A 166 -19.28 -4.67 -20.77
C ILE A 166 -19.18 -5.35 -19.40
N ILE A 167 -18.12 -6.13 -19.20
CA ILE A 167 -17.74 -6.71 -17.92
C ILE A 167 -16.67 -5.82 -17.29
N ASN A 168 -16.67 -5.71 -15.96
CA ASN A 168 -15.69 -4.93 -15.25
C ASN A 168 -14.26 -5.34 -15.63
N ILE A 169 -13.41 -4.37 -15.92
CA ILE A 169 -12.02 -4.55 -16.37
C ILE A 169 -11.13 -5.30 -15.37
N TYR A 170 -11.51 -5.30 -14.09
CA TYR A 170 -10.79 -6.02 -13.02
C TYR A 170 -11.31 -7.44 -12.80
N THR A 171 -12.28 -7.90 -13.59
CA THR A 171 -12.76 -9.28 -13.51
C THR A 171 -11.69 -10.23 -13.99
N SER A 172 -11.38 -11.24 -13.18
CA SER A 172 -10.46 -12.31 -13.55
C SER A 172 -11.22 -13.40 -14.30
N ILE A 173 -10.69 -13.84 -15.43
CA ILE A 173 -11.25 -14.93 -16.23
C ILE A 173 -10.11 -15.90 -16.51
N ILE A 174 -10.16 -17.08 -15.91
CA ILE A 174 -9.09 -18.05 -15.88
C ILE A 174 -9.60 -19.34 -16.49
N PHE A 175 -8.87 -19.89 -17.43
CA PHE A 175 -9.09 -21.26 -17.91
C PHE A 175 -7.92 -22.14 -17.45
N ASN A 176 -8.16 -22.91 -16.40
CA ASN A 176 -7.21 -23.89 -15.89
C ASN A 176 -7.41 -25.20 -16.63
N TYR A 177 -6.60 -25.46 -17.62
CA TYR A 177 -6.65 -26.67 -18.43
C TYR A 177 -6.14 -27.92 -17.69
N ASN A 178 -5.37 -27.76 -16.60
CA ASN A 178 -4.88 -28.88 -15.79
C ASN A 178 -5.99 -29.49 -14.94
N THR A 179 -6.84 -28.62 -14.35
CA THR A 179 -7.97 -29.05 -13.49
C THR A 179 -9.29 -29.09 -14.24
N LEU A 180 -9.32 -28.68 -15.50
CA LEU A 180 -10.53 -28.52 -16.32
C LEU A 180 -11.57 -27.61 -15.65
N GLU A 181 -11.13 -26.39 -15.34
CA GLU A 181 -11.95 -25.39 -14.66
C GLU A 181 -11.86 -24.03 -15.36
N ILE A 182 -13.01 -23.39 -15.56
CA ILE A 182 -13.10 -21.95 -15.84
C ILE A 182 -13.51 -21.27 -14.56
N ARG A 183 -12.69 -20.31 -14.12
CA ARG A 183 -12.95 -19.50 -12.93
C ARG A 183 -13.14 -18.05 -13.32
N ILE A 184 -14.27 -17.49 -12.93
CA ILE A 184 -14.62 -16.08 -13.15
C ILE A 184 -14.75 -15.46 -11.78
N CYS A 185 -13.98 -14.42 -11.51
CA CYS A 185 -13.98 -13.74 -10.22
C CYS A 185 -14.03 -12.23 -10.40
N ASN A 186 -15.04 -11.60 -9.80
CA ASN A 186 -15.21 -10.15 -9.75
C ASN A 186 -15.29 -9.59 -8.33
N GLU A 187 -14.94 -10.40 -7.33
CA GLU A 187 -14.95 -10.00 -5.93
C GLU A 187 -13.86 -8.98 -5.61
N SER A 188 -14.05 -8.28 -4.51
CA SER A 188 -13.09 -7.33 -3.95
C SER A 188 -11.90 -8.02 -3.28
N GLY A 189 -10.84 -7.25 -3.03
CA GLY A 189 -9.70 -7.68 -2.22
C GLY A 189 -8.67 -8.52 -2.96
N ARG A 190 -8.76 -8.63 -4.28
CA ARG A 190 -7.75 -9.30 -5.11
C ARG A 190 -6.71 -8.30 -5.58
N LEU A 191 -5.44 -8.72 -5.58
CA LEU A 191 -4.38 -7.93 -6.22
C LEU A 191 -4.45 -8.14 -7.74
N THR A 192 -4.41 -7.05 -8.48
CA THR A 192 -4.32 -7.04 -9.94
C THR A 192 -3.20 -6.10 -10.37
N ARG A 193 -2.61 -6.35 -11.53
CA ARG A 193 -1.62 -5.48 -12.14
C ARG A 193 -1.84 -5.30 -13.63
N PRO A 194 -1.53 -4.13 -14.20
CA PRO A 194 -1.67 -3.89 -15.62
C PRO A 194 -0.49 -4.50 -16.39
N VAL A 195 -0.80 -5.14 -17.51
CA VAL A 195 0.16 -5.65 -18.48
C VAL A 195 -0.27 -5.27 -19.90
N LEU A 196 0.68 -5.09 -20.80
CA LEU A 196 0.40 -4.84 -22.21
C LEU A 196 -0.08 -6.13 -22.88
N ARG A 197 -1.10 -6.04 -23.70
CA ARG A 197 -1.58 -7.17 -24.51
C ARG A 197 -0.70 -7.35 -25.74
N VAL A 198 -0.50 -8.63 -26.07
CA VAL A 198 0.25 -9.06 -27.25
C VAL A 198 -0.66 -9.91 -28.13
N LYS A 199 -0.68 -9.65 -29.42
CA LYS A 199 -1.40 -10.43 -30.42
C LYS A 199 -0.47 -10.78 -31.56
N ASN A 200 -0.43 -12.04 -31.97
CA ASN A 200 0.49 -12.53 -33.01
C ASN A 200 1.96 -12.12 -32.77
N ASN A 201 2.41 -12.29 -31.53
CA ASN A 201 3.75 -11.90 -31.07
C ASN A 201 4.11 -10.41 -31.27
N ARG A 202 3.10 -9.54 -31.38
CA ARG A 202 3.29 -8.09 -31.45
C ARG A 202 2.53 -7.42 -30.30
N ALA A 203 3.20 -6.52 -29.60
CA ALA A 203 2.55 -5.69 -28.61
C ALA A 203 1.53 -4.74 -29.30
N LEU A 204 0.33 -4.62 -28.77
CA LEU A 204 -0.72 -3.76 -29.31
C LEU A 204 -0.43 -2.26 -29.11
N ILE A 205 0.52 -1.93 -28.24
CA ILE A 205 0.96 -0.54 -28.08
C ILE A 205 1.81 -0.11 -29.27
N THR A 206 1.38 0.96 -29.95
CA THR A 206 2.08 1.56 -31.10
C THR A 206 2.67 2.92 -30.75
N ALA A 207 3.59 3.42 -31.57
CA ALA A 207 4.16 4.75 -31.39
C ALA A 207 3.06 5.85 -31.50
N GLU A 208 2.03 5.65 -32.32
CA GLU A 208 0.90 6.55 -32.45
C GLU A 208 0.08 6.64 -31.17
N ILE A 209 -0.20 5.51 -30.51
CA ILE A 209 -0.90 5.47 -29.23
C ILE A 209 -0.11 6.20 -28.16
N ILE A 210 1.23 5.99 -28.12
CA ILE A 210 2.11 6.70 -27.18
C ILE A 210 2.08 8.20 -27.45
N HIS A 211 2.10 8.63 -28.71
CA HIS A 211 1.96 10.04 -29.05
C HIS A 211 0.63 10.63 -28.58
N LYS A 212 -0.49 9.95 -28.84
CA LYS A 212 -1.82 10.38 -28.40
C LYS A 212 -1.96 10.45 -26.86
N LEU A 213 -1.26 9.57 -26.13
CA LEU A 213 -1.16 9.66 -24.67
C LEU A 213 -0.36 10.89 -24.23
N THR A 214 0.73 11.19 -24.94
CA THR A 214 1.57 12.36 -24.63
C THR A 214 0.83 13.67 -24.91
N THR A 215 0.06 13.73 -26.00
CA THR A 215 -0.81 14.89 -26.35
C THR A 215 -2.07 14.98 -25.51
N LYS A 216 -2.34 13.98 -24.62
CA LYS A 216 -3.55 13.86 -23.79
C LYS A 216 -4.85 13.69 -24.59
N GLU A 217 -4.78 13.24 -25.83
CA GLU A 217 -5.96 12.86 -26.62
C GLU A 217 -6.57 11.54 -26.10
N LEU A 218 -5.71 10.65 -25.60
CA LEU A 218 -6.09 9.41 -24.93
C LEU A 218 -5.72 9.47 -23.45
N SER A 219 -6.57 8.88 -22.63
CA SER A 219 -6.33 8.66 -21.20
C SER A 219 -5.93 7.22 -20.92
N TRP A 220 -5.44 6.94 -19.71
CA TRP A 220 -5.16 5.58 -19.27
C TRP A 220 -6.37 4.63 -19.40
N ASN A 221 -7.55 5.13 -19.07
CA ASN A 221 -8.77 4.33 -19.13
C ASN A 221 -9.16 3.94 -20.57
N ASP A 222 -8.82 4.79 -21.56
CA ASP A 222 -9.08 4.49 -22.96
C ASP A 222 -8.23 3.33 -23.50
N LEU A 223 -7.12 3.00 -22.85
CA LEU A 223 -6.27 1.86 -23.18
C LEU A 223 -6.83 0.51 -22.69
N LEU A 224 -7.74 0.55 -21.74
CA LEU A 224 -8.30 -0.63 -21.09
C LEU A 224 -9.50 -1.22 -21.84
N THR A 225 -10.12 -0.41 -22.70
CA THR A 225 -11.34 -0.79 -23.42
C THR A 225 -11.24 -0.46 -24.91
N ASN A 226 -12.08 -1.10 -25.72
CA ASN A 226 -12.18 -0.86 -27.16
C ASN A 226 -13.05 0.36 -27.52
N CYS A 227 -13.34 1.25 -26.57
CA CYS A 227 -14.28 2.37 -26.83
C CYS A 227 -13.73 3.42 -27.80
N LYS A 228 -12.43 3.72 -27.71
CA LYS A 228 -11.74 4.71 -28.58
C LYS A 228 -10.66 4.11 -29.45
N LEU A 229 -10.30 2.88 -29.18
CA LEU A 229 -9.28 2.12 -29.92
C LEU A 229 -9.91 0.86 -30.53
N ASP A 230 -9.36 0.35 -31.60
CA ASP A 230 -9.85 -0.88 -32.23
C ASP A 230 -9.72 -2.08 -31.31
N GLU A 231 -8.65 -2.11 -30.50
CA GLU A 231 -8.42 -3.15 -29.49
C GLU A 231 -7.91 -2.53 -28.18
N SER A 232 -8.29 -3.12 -27.03
CA SER A 232 -7.71 -2.73 -25.76
C SER A 232 -6.22 -3.07 -25.72
N VAL A 233 -5.41 -2.16 -25.23
CA VAL A 233 -3.94 -2.28 -25.22
C VAL A 233 -3.43 -2.87 -23.92
N ILE A 234 -4.13 -2.59 -22.81
CA ILE A 234 -3.76 -2.99 -21.47
C ILE A 234 -4.85 -3.89 -20.88
N GLU A 235 -4.43 -4.90 -20.15
CA GLU A 235 -5.29 -5.76 -19.36
C GLU A 235 -4.81 -5.78 -17.91
N TYR A 236 -5.74 -5.70 -16.95
CA TYR A 236 -5.48 -6.02 -15.56
C TYR A 236 -5.60 -7.52 -15.36
N ILE A 237 -4.54 -8.14 -14.84
CA ILE A 237 -4.47 -9.56 -14.53
C ILE A 237 -4.24 -9.77 -13.03
N ASP A 238 -4.78 -10.86 -12.49
CA ASP A 238 -4.53 -11.30 -11.12
C ASP A 238 -3.44 -12.40 -11.07
N PRO A 239 -2.99 -12.83 -9.88
CA PRO A 239 -1.97 -13.88 -9.77
C PRO A 239 -2.38 -15.22 -10.38
N GLU A 240 -3.66 -15.57 -10.37
CA GLU A 240 -4.14 -16.81 -11.00
C GLU A 240 -4.12 -16.70 -12.53
N GLU A 241 -4.56 -15.58 -13.11
CA GLU A 241 -4.44 -15.32 -14.55
C GLU A 241 -2.98 -15.32 -14.98
N GLN A 242 -2.09 -14.79 -14.17
CA GLN A 242 -0.65 -14.74 -14.45
C GLN A 242 -0.02 -16.13 -14.59
N ASN A 243 -0.51 -17.13 -13.87
CA ASN A 243 -0.01 -18.50 -13.95
C ASN A 243 -0.22 -19.13 -15.35
N PHE A 244 -1.20 -18.65 -16.10
CA PHE A 244 -1.53 -19.14 -17.44
C PHE A 244 -1.18 -18.14 -18.56
N ALA A 245 -0.52 -17.04 -18.21
CA ALA A 245 -0.08 -16.03 -19.16
C ALA A 245 1.41 -16.20 -19.48
N MET A 246 1.76 -16.00 -20.75
CA MET A 246 3.15 -15.85 -21.18
C MET A 246 3.46 -14.37 -21.34
N ILE A 247 4.28 -13.84 -20.43
CA ILE A 247 4.55 -12.40 -20.32
C ILE A 247 5.98 -12.12 -20.76
N ALA A 248 6.15 -11.33 -21.82
CA ALA A 248 7.46 -10.88 -22.30
C ALA A 248 7.98 -9.72 -21.43
N MET A 249 9.30 -9.67 -21.24
CA MET A 249 9.92 -8.63 -20.39
C MET A 249 10.03 -7.27 -21.07
N LYS A 250 10.16 -7.24 -22.39
CA LYS A 250 10.34 -6.00 -23.17
C LYS A 250 9.56 -6.07 -24.47
N SER A 251 8.88 -5.00 -24.83
CA SER A 251 8.11 -4.89 -26.07
C SER A 251 8.98 -4.83 -27.36
N LYS A 252 10.23 -4.42 -27.22
CA LYS A 252 11.18 -4.25 -28.34
C LYS A 252 12.15 -5.44 -28.52
N ASN A 253 12.00 -6.51 -27.78
CA ASN A 253 12.88 -7.66 -27.94
C ASN A 253 12.55 -8.42 -29.22
N ASN A 254 13.57 -8.84 -29.97
CA ASN A 254 13.45 -9.67 -31.14
C ASN A 254 12.72 -10.99 -30.92
N TYR A 255 12.62 -11.43 -29.65
CA TYR A 255 11.84 -12.61 -29.22
C TYR A 255 10.35 -12.50 -29.50
N LEU A 256 9.76 -11.29 -29.50
CA LEU A 256 8.36 -11.09 -29.87
C LEU A 256 8.13 -11.27 -31.39
N HIS A 257 9.20 -11.10 -32.20
CA HIS A 257 9.15 -11.21 -33.66
C HIS A 257 9.69 -12.53 -34.19
N ASP A 258 10.17 -13.42 -33.33
CA ASP A 258 10.66 -14.71 -33.76
C ASP A 258 9.48 -15.63 -34.09
N LEU A 259 9.18 -15.72 -35.37
CA LEU A 259 8.11 -16.55 -35.91
C LEU A 259 8.35 -18.06 -35.66
N ASN A 260 9.58 -18.44 -35.34
CA ASN A 260 10.00 -19.80 -35.04
C ASN A 260 10.01 -20.07 -33.52
N ALA A 261 9.64 -19.09 -32.69
CA ALA A 261 9.55 -19.32 -31.26
C ALA A 261 8.48 -20.34 -30.95
N TYR A 262 8.86 -21.37 -30.21
CA TYR A 262 7.92 -22.38 -29.65
C TYR A 262 6.87 -21.79 -28.74
N PHE A 263 7.08 -20.54 -28.29
CA PHE A 263 6.25 -19.85 -27.31
C PHE A 263 5.55 -18.66 -27.97
N GLN A 264 4.25 -18.57 -27.78
CA GLN A 264 3.47 -17.39 -28.11
C GLN A 264 3.27 -16.57 -26.85
N TYR A 265 3.74 -15.33 -26.85
CA TYR A 265 3.49 -14.40 -25.77
C TYR A 265 2.05 -13.90 -25.83
N THR A 266 1.39 -13.88 -24.68
CA THR A 266 0.04 -13.34 -24.53
C THR A 266 0.07 -11.89 -24.05
N HIS A 267 1.07 -11.53 -23.25
CA HIS A 267 1.23 -10.22 -22.65
C HIS A 267 2.71 -9.78 -22.68
N CYS A 268 2.91 -8.52 -22.36
CA CYS A 268 4.24 -7.95 -22.20
C CYS A 268 4.23 -7.02 -20.98
N GLU A 269 5.34 -6.97 -20.25
CA GLU A 269 5.53 -6.01 -19.17
C GLU A 269 5.52 -4.57 -19.71
N ILE A 270 4.93 -3.64 -18.97
CA ILE A 270 5.06 -2.21 -19.25
C ILE A 270 6.51 -1.79 -19.06
N HIS A 271 7.08 -2.14 -17.91
CA HIS A 271 8.49 -2.02 -17.60
C HIS A 271 8.83 -2.96 -16.43
N PRO A 272 10.01 -3.63 -16.44
CA PRO A 272 10.39 -4.52 -15.32
C PRO A 272 10.45 -3.85 -13.95
N SER A 273 10.73 -2.55 -13.89
CA SER A 273 10.77 -1.79 -12.62
C SER A 273 9.42 -1.69 -11.90
N THR A 274 8.32 -2.06 -12.54
CA THR A 274 6.99 -2.09 -11.92
C THR A 274 6.84 -3.13 -10.82
N ILE A 275 7.80 -4.03 -10.66
CA ILE A 275 7.85 -4.99 -9.54
C ILE A 275 8.09 -4.31 -8.19
N PHE A 276 8.74 -3.15 -8.20
CA PHE A 276 9.07 -2.44 -6.96
C PHE A 276 7.88 -1.69 -6.37
N GLY A 277 7.86 -1.59 -5.05
CA GLY A 277 6.95 -0.72 -4.31
C GLY A 277 7.41 0.74 -4.33
N VAL A 278 6.70 1.60 -3.63
CA VAL A 278 6.96 3.04 -3.60
C VAL A 278 8.38 3.36 -3.12
N LEU A 279 8.82 2.79 -2.00
CA LEU A 279 10.14 3.07 -1.45
C LEU A 279 11.27 2.51 -2.32
N ALA A 280 11.16 1.28 -2.76
CA ALA A 280 12.17 0.65 -3.60
C ALA A 280 12.31 1.35 -4.96
N SER A 281 11.23 1.91 -5.48
CA SER A 281 11.24 2.70 -6.71
C SER A 281 11.91 4.07 -6.56
N CYS A 282 12.14 4.54 -5.33
CA CYS A 282 12.91 5.75 -5.06
C CYS A 282 14.42 5.51 -5.02
N VAL A 283 14.88 4.27 -5.02
CA VAL A 283 16.30 3.92 -5.06
C VAL A 283 16.80 4.02 -6.50
N PRO A 284 17.78 4.89 -6.81
CA PRO A 284 18.36 4.96 -8.13
C PRO A 284 19.24 3.73 -8.39
N TYR A 285 19.11 3.15 -9.59
CA TYR A 285 19.90 1.99 -10.04
C TYR A 285 19.90 0.82 -9.03
N PRO A 286 18.73 0.31 -8.62
CA PRO A 286 18.66 -0.74 -7.60
C PRO A 286 19.35 -2.04 -8.03
N GLU A 287 19.44 -2.29 -9.33
CA GLU A 287 20.14 -3.44 -9.91
C GLU A 287 21.66 -3.39 -9.75
N HIS A 288 22.22 -2.22 -9.48
CA HIS A 288 23.66 -2.04 -9.20
C HIS A 288 24.02 -2.32 -7.73
N ASN A 289 23.03 -2.43 -6.85
CA ASN A 289 23.23 -2.72 -5.45
C ASN A 289 23.01 -4.20 -5.14
N GLN A 290 23.62 -4.66 -4.05
CA GLN A 290 23.28 -5.96 -3.49
C GLN A 290 21.84 -5.91 -2.93
N ALA A 291 21.04 -6.97 -3.16
CA ALA A 291 19.62 -7.00 -2.77
C ALA A 291 19.32 -6.65 -1.31
N PRO A 292 20.09 -7.13 -0.29
CA PRO A 292 19.87 -6.72 1.10
C PRO A 292 20.03 -5.22 1.33
N ARG A 293 20.90 -4.54 0.56
CA ARG A 293 21.13 -3.09 0.70
C ARG A 293 19.93 -2.27 0.24
N ASN A 294 19.23 -2.72 -0.77
CA ASN A 294 17.96 -2.12 -1.18
C ASN A 294 16.89 -2.28 -0.08
N THR A 295 16.86 -3.43 0.58
CA THR A 295 15.96 -3.66 1.72
C THR A 295 16.28 -2.74 2.89
N TYR A 296 17.55 -2.58 3.24
CA TYR A 296 17.96 -1.67 4.32
C TYR A 296 17.63 -0.22 3.98
N GLN A 297 17.84 0.20 2.73
CA GLN A 297 17.46 1.55 2.31
C GLN A 297 15.95 1.78 2.43
N CYS A 298 15.12 0.79 2.08
CA CYS A 298 13.68 0.88 2.27
C CYS A 298 13.29 1.01 3.75
N ALA A 299 14.02 0.37 4.65
CA ALA A 299 13.80 0.50 6.08
C ALA A 299 14.25 1.89 6.59
N MET A 300 15.42 2.36 6.17
CA MET A 300 15.99 3.66 6.60
C MET A 300 15.22 4.85 6.02
N GLY A 301 14.70 4.76 4.82
CA GLY A 301 13.90 5.82 4.20
C GLY A 301 12.64 6.20 5.00
N LYS A 302 12.11 5.27 5.78
CA LYS A 302 10.99 5.50 6.70
C LYS A 302 11.39 6.25 7.98
N GLN A 303 12.67 6.30 8.30
CA GLN A 303 13.25 6.86 9.52
C GLN A 303 14.04 8.15 9.26
N ALA A 304 14.10 8.60 8.01
CA ALA A 304 14.76 9.83 7.62
C ALA A 304 14.03 11.07 8.18
N MET A 305 14.75 12.16 8.34
CA MET A 305 14.14 13.46 8.65
C MET A 305 14.01 14.29 7.38
N GLY A 306 12.91 15.02 7.28
CA GLY A 306 12.62 15.95 6.21
C GLY A 306 11.35 16.71 6.52
N VAL A 307 10.59 17.10 5.49
CA VAL A 307 9.25 17.67 5.66
C VAL A 307 8.25 16.54 5.48
N TYR A 308 7.65 16.08 6.57
CA TYR A 308 6.75 14.90 6.52
C TYR A 308 5.35 15.21 6.01
N ALA A 309 4.93 16.46 6.08
CA ALA A 309 3.66 16.96 5.54
C ALA A 309 3.79 18.44 5.22
N THR A 310 3.09 18.93 4.20
CA THR A 310 3.15 20.35 3.81
C THR A 310 2.48 21.28 4.83
N ASN A 311 1.49 20.78 5.55
CA ASN A 311 0.72 21.51 6.56
C ASN A 311 1.10 21.12 8.00
N TYR A 312 2.37 20.82 8.24
CA TYR A 312 2.84 20.35 9.55
C TYR A 312 2.58 21.36 10.69
N ASP A 313 2.55 22.65 10.39
CA ASP A 313 2.26 23.75 11.32
C ASP A 313 0.79 23.77 11.80
N GLN A 314 -0.13 23.21 11.02
CA GLN A 314 -1.57 23.13 11.32
C GLN A 314 -1.97 21.79 11.94
N ARG A 315 -1.05 20.83 11.98
CA ARG A 315 -1.33 19.48 12.49
C ARG A 315 -1.05 19.41 13.99
N MET A 316 -1.87 18.61 14.67
CA MET A 316 -1.73 18.31 16.10
C MET A 316 -1.08 16.94 16.34
N ASP A 317 0.02 16.67 15.68
CA ASP A 317 0.79 15.45 15.93
C ASP A 317 1.54 15.56 17.26
N LYS A 318 1.55 14.50 18.06
CA LYS A 318 2.20 14.53 19.38
C LYS A 318 3.67 14.88 19.29
N THR A 319 4.38 14.31 18.30
CA THR A 319 5.78 14.59 18.02
C THR A 319 5.99 14.66 16.51
N ALA A 320 6.58 15.72 16.01
CA ALA A 320 6.88 15.93 14.61
C ALA A 320 8.32 16.40 14.43
N TYR A 321 9.03 15.76 13.51
CA TYR A 321 10.42 16.08 13.18
C TYR A 321 10.46 16.79 11.83
N VAL A 322 11.00 17.99 11.79
CA VAL A 322 11.13 18.78 10.55
C VAL A 322 12.58 19.19 10.38
N LEU A 323 13.20 18.80 9.27
CA LEU A 323 14.54 19.21 8.91
C LEU A 323 14.50 20.66 8.40
N ASN A 324 15.37 21.53 8.92
CA ASN A 324 15.34 22.97 8.61
C ASN A 324 15.83 23.28 7.20
N TYR A 325 16.82 22.53 6.70
CA TYR A 325 17.43 22.74 5.39
C TYR A 325 17.42 21.47 4.55
N PRO A 326 16.23 20.94 4.23
CA PRO A 326 16.13 19.76 3.37
C PRO A 326 16.47 20.11 1.93
N THR A 327 17.14 19.21 1.24
CA THR A 327 17.47 19.36 -0.17
C THR A 327 17.03 18.13 -0.95
N ARG A 328 16.59 18.33 -2.18
CA ARG A 328 16.30 17.19 -3.06
C ARG A 328 17.60 16.43 -3.39
N PRO A 329 17.54 15.11 -3.62
CA PRO A 329 18.71 14.33 -3.98
C PRO A 329 19.30 14.76 -5.34
N LEU A 330 20.59 14.50 -5.53
CA LEU A 330 21.28 14.77 -6.79
C LEU A 330 20.75 13.90 -7.94
N VAL A 331 20.40 12.66 -7.63
CA VAL A 331 19.84 11.72 -8.59
C VAL A 331 18.45 11.33 -8.12
N ASP A 332 17.48 11.44 -8.99
CA ASP A 332 16.09 11.08 -8.72
C ASP A 332 15.62 9.94 -9.63
N THR A 333 14.42 9.45 -9.33
CA THR A 333 13.71 8.48 -10.14
C THR A 333 12.40 9.07 -10.64
N ARG A 334 11.83 8.49 -11.70
CA ARG A 334 10.53 8.95 -12.22
C ARG A 334 9.43 8.91 -11.17
N LEU A 335 9.43 7.89 -10.31
CA LEU A 335 8.44 7.77 -9.26
C LEU A 335 8.54 8.90 -8.23
N MET A 336 9.74 9.33 -7.87
CA MET A 336 9.91 10.47 -6.94
C MET A 336 9.19 11.73 -7.43
N ASN A 337 9.18 11.96 -8.74
CA ASN A 337 8.46 13.08 -9.34
C ASN A 337 6.93 12.87 -9.27
N PHE A 338 6.45 11.64 -9.52
CA PHE A 338 5.00 11.34 -9.46
C PHE A 338 4.42 11.44 -8.06
N ILE A 339 5.17 11.04 -7.03
CA ILE A 339 4.72 11.15 -5.64
C ILE A 339 5.06 12.50 -5.01
N HIS A 340 5.62 13.43 -5.77
CA HIS A 340 6.04 14.77 -5.32
C HIS A 340 7.08 14.79 -4.19
N LEU A 341 7.88 13.72 -4.08
CA LEU A 341 8.91 13.62 -3.03
C LEU A 341 10.00 14.69 -3.20
N ASN A 342 10.29 15.11 -4.43
CA ASN A 342 11.25 16.19 -4.69
C ASN A 342 10.79 17.56 -4.18
N GLN A 343 9.49 17.76 -3.94
CA GLN A 343 8.93 19.00 -3.39
C GLN A 343 9.00 19.05 -1.86
N ILE A 344 8.94 17.89 -1.22
CA ILE A 344 9.05 17.72 0.23
C ILE A 344 10.14 16.69 0.56
N PRO A 345 11.42 16.99 0.27
CA PRO A 345 12.49 16.02 0.39
C PRO A 345 12.76 15.62 1.85
N SER A 346 13.29 14.40 2.03
CA SER A 346 13.63 13.83 3.33
C SER A 346 15.13 13.59 3.43
N GLY A 347 15.89 14.64 3.57
CA GLY A 347 17.34 14.57 3.73
C GLY A 347 18.08 15.79 3.21
N THR A 348 19.39 15.71 3.22
CA THR A 348 20.28 16.72 2.71
C THR A 348 21.48 16.09 2.01
N GLN A 349 22.18 16.87 1.20
CA GLN A 349 23.39 16.39 0.52
C GLN A 349 24.58 16.44 1.45
N ILE A 350 25.40 15.39 1.40
CA ILE A 350 26.57 15.23 2.25
C ILE A 350 27.76 14.81 1.41
N HIS A 351 28.93 15.39 1.67
CA HIS A 351 30.17 14.87 1.16
C HIS A 351 30.69 13.77 2.09
N VAL A 352 30.85 12.56 1.55
CA VAL A 352 31.32 11.39 2.29
C VAL A 352 32.73 11.04 1.85
N ALA A 353 33.68 11.04 2.78
CA ALA A 353 35.03 10.51 2.56
C ALA A 353 35.13 9.10 3.17
N ILE A 354 35.46 8.10 2.35
CA ILE A 354 35.68 6.71 2.81
C ILE A 354 37.18 6.55 3.05
N MET A 355 37.59 6.57 4.28
CA MET A 355 39.00 6.52 4.67
C MET A 355 39.17 6.05 6.10
N THR A 356 40.32 5.55 6.46
CA THR A 356 40.72 5.39 7.85
C THR A 356 41.15 6.76 8.43
N HIS A 357 40.60 7.13 9.58
CA HIS A 357 40.91 8.39 10.20
C HIS A 357 40.88 8.27 11.73
N THR A 358 42.05 8.42 12.37
CA THR A 358 42.22 8.41 13.82
C THR A 358 41.72 7.17 14.60
N GLY A 359 41.14 6.18 13.93
CA GLY A 359 40.56 5.00 14.54
C GLY A 359 39.16 5.20 15.15
N TYR A 360 38.60 6.40 15.12
CA TYR A 360 37.29 6.70 15.68
C TYR A 360 36.13 6.40 14.72
N ASN A 361 36.42 5.99 13.49
CA ASN A 361 35.42 5.61 12.47
C ASN A 361 35.45 4.10 12.16
N GLN A 362 35.75 3.26 13.16
CA GLN A 362 35.72 1.80 13.02
C GLN A 362 34.28 1.28 13.06
N GLU A 363 34.06 0.16 12.37
CA GLU A 363 32.75 -0.49 12.25
C GLU A 363 31.67 0.48 11.73
N ASP A 364 30.59 0.68 12.47
CA ASP A 364 29.49 1.55 12.11
C ASP A 364 29.66 3.02 12.60
N SER A 365 30.85 3.34 13.14
CA SER A 365 31.16 4.67 13.64
C SER A 365 31.38 5.67 12.50
N VAL A 366 30.91 6.89 12.68
CA VAL A 366 31.01 7.97 11.70
C VAL A 366 31.59 9.22 12.37
N LEU A 367 32.54 9.88 11.70
CA LEU A 367 33.05 11.19 12.07
C LEU A 367 32.33 12.24 11.25
N ILE A 368 31.86 13.28 11.91
CA ILE A 368 31.16 14.41 11.27
C ILE A 368 31.98 15.70 11.49
N ASN A 369 32.07 16.50 10.44
CA ASN A 369 32.76 17.81 10.52
C ASN A 369 31.97 18.76 11.40
N LYS A 370 32.60 19.22 12.52
CA LYS A 370 31.98 20.13 13.48
C LYS A 370 31.59 21.46 12.85
N GLY A 371 32.44 22.04 12.01
CA GLY A 371 32.15 23.31 11.34
C GLY A 371 30.93 23.22 10.41
N SER A 372 30.63 22.04 9.85
CA SER A 372 29.40 21.83 9.08
C SER A 372 28.17 21.76 9.98
N LEU A 373 28.29 21.15 11.16
CA LEU A 373 27.20 21.14 12.15
C LEU A 373 26.91 22.55 12.67
N ASP A 374 27.96 23.33 12.96
CA ASP A 374 27.83 24.70 13.45
C ASP A 374 27.17 25.63 12.40
N ARG A 375 27.27 25.28 11.10
CA ARG A 375 26.59 25.98 10.01
C ARG A 375 25.17 25.49 9.75
N GLY A 376 24.67 24.51 10.51
CA GLY A 376 23.30 24.02 10.43
C GLY A 376 23.11 22.69 9.69
N LEU A 377 24.19 21.93 9.44
CA LEU A 377 24.03 20.57 8.92
C LEU A 377 23.23 19.72 9.94
N PHE A 378 22.20 19.00 9.49
CA PHE A 378 21.30 18.21 10.32
C PHE A 378 20.46 18.99 11.34
N LEU A 379 20.41 20.30 11.23
CA LEU A 379 19.56 21.11 12.09
C LEU A 379 18.10 20.73 11.85
N ALA A 380 17.42 20.31 12.91
CA ALA A 380 16.01 19.91 12.87
C ALA A 380 15.22 20.59 13.99
N THR A 381 13.97 20.87 13.71
CA THR A 381 13.02 21.36 14.71
C THR A 381 12.08 20.21 15.08
N ILE A 382 11.96 19.97 16.38
CA ILE A 382 11.04 18.96 16.91
C ILE A 382 9.85 19.68 17.50
N TYR A 383 8.66 19.43 16.94
CA TYR A 383 7.39 19.95 17.43
C TYR A 383 6.78 18.94 18.38
N HIS A 384 6.41 19.39 19.57
CA HIS A 384 5.72 18.58 20.56
C HIS A 384 4.40 19.23 20.90
N THR A 385 3.30 18.47 20.79
CA THR A 385 1.95 18.95 21.08
C THR A 385 1.42 18.28 22.32
N GLU A 386 1.04 19.08 23.31
CA GLU A 386 0.28 18.61 24.45
C GLU A 386 -1.19 18.98 24.30
N LYS A 387 -2.07 18.05 24.63
CA LYS A 387 -3.51 18.20 24.54
C LYS A 387 -4.14 17.87 25.88
N ASP A 388 -5.01 18.75 26.34
CA ASP A 388 -5.84 18.51 27.51
C ASP A 388 -7.33 18.68 27.17
N GLU A 389 -8.19 17.88 27.79
CA GLU A 389 -9.63 17.87 27.56
C GLU A 389 -10.40 17.95 28.87
N ASP A 390 -11.44 18.75 28.89
CA ASP A 390 -12.37 18.78 30.03
C ASP A 390 -13.17 17.48 30.10
N LYS A 391 -13.07 16.82 31.24
CA LYS A 391 -13.88 15.64 31.53
C LYS A 391 -15.13 16.10 32.34
N ASN A 392 -16.30 15.73 31.86
CA ASN A 392 -17.54 15.96 32.62
C ASN A 392 -17.51 15.13 33.92
N ILE A 393 -17.19 15.79 35.02
CA ILE A 393 -17.22 15.22 36.36
C ILE A 393 -18.52 15.70 37.02
N ILE A 394 -19.33 14.78 37.50
CA ILE A 394 -20.73 15.04 37.97
C ILE A 394 -20.79 16.00 39.17
N ARG A 395 -19.70 16.22 39.89
CA ARG A 395 -19.67 17.01 41.12
C ARG A 395 -18.52 18.02 41.22
N ASP A 396 -17.58 18.00 40.31
CA ASP A 396 -16.41 18.85 40.37
C ASP A 396 -16.29 19.68 39.09
N GLU A 397 -15.80 20.90 39.22
CA GLU A 397 -15.53 21.80 38.13
C GLU A 397 -14.01 21.77 37.83
N ILE A 398 -13.64 21.62 36.57
CA ILE A 398 -12.25 21.69 36.13
C ILE A 398 -11.98 23.13 35.68
N ILE A 399 -11.10 23.81 36.41
CA ILE A 399 -10.66 25.18 36.09
C ILE A 399 -9.19 25.16 35.76
N ARG A 400 -8.83 25.76 34.62
CA ARG A 400 -7.43 26.03 34.26
C ARG A 400 -7.08 27.44 34.70
N CYS A 401 -6.08 27.57 35.55
CA CYS A 401 -5.57 28.85 36.04
C CYS A 401 -4.14 28.71 36.54
N GLN A 402 -3.47 29.81 36.75
CA GLN A 402 -2.23 29.81 37.49
C GLN A 402 -2.52 29.45 38.96
N PRO A 403 -1.99 28.34 39.51
CA PRO A 403 -2.30 27.91 40.86
C PRO A 403 -1.68 28.87 41.90
N ASP A 404 -2.46 29.25 42.91
CA ASP A 404 -2.00 29.95 44.07
C ASP A 404 -1.45 28.95 45.12
N PRO A 405 -0.15 28.96 45.43
CA PRO A 405 0.43 28.02 46.37
C PRO A 405 -0.23 28.02 47.76
N ALA A 406 -0.78 29.18 48.16
CA ALA A 406 -1.43 29.30 49.46
C ALA A 406 -2.83 28.63 49.52
N LYS A 407 -3.50 28.50 48.40
CA LYS A 407 -4.89 27.99 48.33
C LYS A 407 -4.97 26.59 47.73
N THR A 408 -3.98 26.16 46.95
CA THR A 408 -4.04 24.89 46.21
C THR A 408 -3.38 23.78 47.00
N LYS A 409 -4.12 22.69 47.25
CA LYS A 409 -3.58 21.48 47.89
C LYS A 409 -3.04 20.52 46.87
N GLY A 410 -1.89 19.87 47.17
CA GLY A 410 -1.33 18.81 46.30
C GLY A 410 -0.66 19.32 45.03
N ILE A 411 -0.15 20.54 45.03
CA ILE A 411 0.62 21.11 43.91
C ILE A 411 1.84 20.22 43.63
N LYS A 412 2.01 19.81 42.39
CA LYS A 412 3.19 19.08 41.95
C LYS A 412 4.39 20.03 41.86
N PHE A 413 5.56 19.46 42.04
CA PHE A 413 6.79 20.24 41.95
C PHE A 413 7.05 20.70 40.49
N GLY A 414 7.01 21.98 40.27
CA GLY A 414 7.17 22.63 38.97
C GLY A 414 7.19 24.16 39.11
N ASN A 415 7.56 24.83 38.04
CA ASN A 415 7.52 26.27 37.93
C ASN A 415 6.22 26.70 37.24
N TYR A 416 5.34 27.37 37.97
CA TYR A 416 4.04 27.84 37.48
C TYR A 416 4.06 29.34 37.12
N SER A 417 5.19 30.04 37.29
CA SER A 417 5.28 31.49 37.12
C SER A 417 5.02 31.98 35.70
N LYS A 418 5.25 31.12 34.71
CA LYS A 418 5.06 31.43 33.28
C LYS A 418 3.63 31.23 32.79
N LEU A 419 2.74 30.65 33.60
CA LEU A 419 1.33 30.48 33.25
C LEU A 419 0.59 31.80 33.29
N ASN A 420 -0.23 32.06 32.28
CA ASN A 420 -1.18 33.17 32.29
C ASN A 420 -2.40 32.88 33.18
N ALA A 421 -3.30 33.85 33.33
CA ALA A 421 -4.50 33.72 34.13
C ALA A 421 -5.42 32.56 33.67
N ASN A 422 -5.34 32.17 32.43
CA ASN A 422 -6.12 31.06 31.84
C ASN A 422 -5.42 29.69 31.99
N GLY A 423 -4.29 29.62 32.71
CA GLY A 423 -3.57 28.39 32.96
C GLY A 423 -2.75 27.85 31.78
N PHE A 424 -2.45 28.68 30.79
CA PHE A 424 -1.60 28.33 29.66
C PHE A 424 -0.34 29.18 29.62
N ILE A 425 0.74 28.63 29.06
CA ILE A 425 1.93 29.39 28.74
C ILE A 425 1.62 30.36 27.59
N PRO A 426 2.10 31.63 27.63
CA PRO A 426 1.99 32.57 26.50
C PRO A 426 2.71 32.07 25.25
N GLU A 427 2.28 32.54 24.08
CA GLU A 427 2.96 32.29 22.82
C GLU A 427 4.38 32.91 22.82
N ASN A 428 5.31 32.23 22.18
CA ASN A 428 6.75 32.63 22.06
C ASN A 428 7.52 32.71 23.40
N GLU A 429 7.02 32.11 24.45
CA GLU A 429 7.72 32.00 25.72
C GLU A 429 8.73 30.86 25.69
N LEU A 430 9.97 31.10 26.15
CA LEU A 430 10.99 30.09 26.27
C LEU A 430 10.64 29.14 27.44
N VAL A 431 10.52 27.84 27.15
CA VAL A 431 10.20 26.82 28.17
C VAL A 431 11.48 26.13 28.62
N GLU A 432 11.67 26.05 29.92
CA GLU A 432 12.81 25.39 30.54
C GLU A 432 12.39 24.13 31.29
N ASN A 433 13.38 23.40 31.80
CA ASN A 433 13.11 22.21 32.59
C ASN A 433 12.22 22.52 33.80
N ARG A 434 11.16 21.77 34.01
CA ARG A 434 10.16 21.90 35.07
C ARG A 434 9.18 23.07 34.92
N ASP A 435 9.18 23.80 33.84
CA ASP A 435 8.11 24.76 33.55
C ASP A 435 6.83 23.99 33.25
N VAL A 436 5.75 24.42 33.84
CA VAL A 436 4.41 23.85 33.60
C VAL A 436 3.80 24.61 32.44
N ILE A 437 3.29 23.87 31.43
CA ILE A 437 2.73 24.45 30.19
C ILE A 437 1.20 24.55 30.23
N ILE A 438 0.54 23.64 30.95
CA ILE A 438 -0.92 23.62 31.18
C ILE A 438 -1.18 23.21 32.60
#